data_57e856af48af7d29f326823ebc82901e
#
_entry.id   57e856af48af7d29f326823ebc82901e
#
_cell.length_a   1.000
_cell.length_b   1.000
_cell.length_c   1.000
_cell.angle_alpha   90.00
_cell.angle_beta   90.00
_cell.angle_gamma   90.00
#
_symmetry.space_group_name_H-M   'P 1'
#
loop_
_entity.id
_entity.type
_entity.pdbx_description
1 polymer ?
#
loop_
_entity_poly.entity_id
_entity_poly.type
_entity_poly.pdbx_seq_one_letter_code
_entity_poly.pdbx_strand_id
1 'polypeptide(L)'
;VALSAESTTSTERIEADLIPLEIFAANPTYEDIKVSPKRDYLAATFFNPDDVTESKLVVLDIENMEVTAVAHVRGRDFISDFFWANEERIVGQIARKVGWQDQPFRTGDMVAMNWDGKRKRWIFGQRKQGGRSVNGASILSTLPDEPKKILIAANNFAQRDGSYTEAILLDIYNGRERRVTRAPVRNAQ
;
A
#
# COMPACT_ATOMS: atom_id res chain seq x y z
N VAL A 1 24.02 56.64 41.84
CA VAL A 1 23.48 56.52 40.49
C VAL A 1 23.49 55.05 40.12
N ALA A 2 22.33 54.37 40.22
CA ALA A 2 22.13 52.98 39.80
C ALA A 2 21.34 53.02 38.51
N LEU A 3 21.93 52.46 37.44
CA LEU A 3 21.20 52.17 36.20
C LEU A 3 20.63 50.74 36.30
N SER A 4 19.28 50.67 36.35
CA SER A 4 18.56 49.41 36.08
C SER A 4 18.48 49.17 34.59
N ALA A 5 19.01 48.06 34.12
CA ALA A 5 18.78 47.58 32.77
C ALA A 5 17.57 46.64 32.81
N GLU A 6 16.45 47.07 32.24
CA GLU A 6 15.30 46.19 31.98
C GLU A 6 15.58 45.37 30.73
N SER A 7 15.71 44.05 30.91
CA SER A 7 15.74 43.10 29.84
C SER A 7 14.32 42.77 29.39
N THR A 8 13.88 43.38 28.31
CA THR A 8 12.61 43.02 27.67
C THR A 8 12.82 41.76 26.82
N THR A 9 12.55 40.60 27.39
CA THR A 9 12.46 39.36 26.62
C THR A 9 11.09 39.34 25.94
N SER A 10 11.04 39.74 24.68
CA SER A 10 9.86 39.52 23.84
C SER A 10 9.77 38.05 23.49
N THR A 11 8.91 37.31 24.18
CA THR A 11 8.49 35.98 23.80
C THR A 11 7.60 36.10 22.56
N GLU A 12 8.17 35.91 21.40
CA GLU A 12 7.41 35.73 20.15
C GLU A 12 6.55 34.47 20.33
N ARG A 13 5.26 34.69 20.64
CA ARG A 13 4.27 33.62 20.54
C ARG A 13 4.12 33.30 19.05
N ILE A 14 4.62 32.16 18.62
CA ILE A 14 4.23 31.56 17.36
C ILE A 14 2.75 31.23 17.52
N GLU A 15 1.87 32.07 16.98
CA GLU A 15 0.47 31.71 16.78
C GLU A 15 0.50 30.57 15.77
N ALA A 16 0.38 29.34 16.28
CA ALA A 16 0.13 28.18 15.40
C ALA A 16 -1.22 28.45 14.73
N ASP A 17 -1.21 28.70 13.44
CA ASP A 17 -2.43 28.74 12.63
C ASP A 17 -3.25 27.49 12.93
N LEU A 18 -4.37 27.69 13.62
CA LEU A 18 -5.28 26.58 13.94
C LEU A 18 -5.81 26.04 12.62
N ILE A 19 -5.43 24.81 12.31
CA ILE A 19 -5.96 24.13 11.13
C ILE A 19 -7.49 24.04 11.29
N PRO A 20 -8.29 24.58 10.37
CA PRO A 20 -9.75 24.54 10.45
C PRO A 20 -10.28 23.13 10.63
N LEU A 21 -11.31 22.96 11.46
CA LEU A 21 -11.91 21.64 11.77
C LEU A 21 -12.39 20.94 10.51
N GLU A 22 -12.81 21.70 9.50
CA GLU A 22 -13.26 21.23 8.20
C GLU A 22 -12.16 20.46 7.47
N ILE A 23 -10.89 20.85 7.63
CA ILE A 23 -9.74 20.14 7.03
C ILE A 23 -9.53 18.79 7.71
N PHE A 24 -9.76 18.69 9.04
CA PHE A 24 -9.70 17.42 9.75
C PHE A 24 -10.90 16.51 9.47
N ALA A 25 -12.06 17.10 9.18
CA ALA A 25 -13.29 16.37 8.87
C ALA A 25 -13.41 16.03 7.37
N ALA A 26 -12.60 16.64 6.51
CA ALA A 26 -12.57 16.29 5.08
C ALA A 26 -12.04 14.87 4.94
N ASN A 27 -12.74 14.05 4.14
CA ASN A 27 -12.20 12.75 3.74
C ASN A 27 -10.86 12.97 3.05
N PRO A 28 -9.77 12.32 3.51
CA PRO A 28 -8.47 12.55 2.90
C PRO A 28 -8.53 12.14 1.43
N THR A 29 -8.19 13.07 0.56
CA THR A 29 -8.11 12.82 -0.90
C THR A 29 -7.00 11.82 -1.21
N TYR A 30 -5.95 11.80 -0.38
CA TYR A 30 -4.85 10.87 -0.47
C TYR A 30 -4.72 10.09 0.85
N GLU A 31 -4.63 8.78 0.71
CA GLU A 31 -4.32 7.86 1.79
C GLU A 31 -2.94 7.26 1.51
N ASP A 32 -2.28 6.71 2.53
CA ASP A 32 -1.01 6.00 2.38
C ASP A 32 0.03 6.67 1.46
N ILE A 33 0.80 7.59 2.01
CA ILE A 33 1.92 8.21 1.28
C ILE A 33 3.23 7.53 1.68
N LYS A 34 3.97 7.01 0.70
CA LYS A 34 5.24 6.28 0.94
C LYS A 34 6.32 6.73 -0.04
N VAL A 35 7.48 7.05 0.51
CA VAL A 35 8.66 7.45 -0.25
C VAL A 35 9.45 6.20 -0.69
N SER A 36 10.00 6.22 -1.91
CA SER A 36 10.85 5.14 -2.41
C SER A 36 12.14 4.99 -1.57
N PRO A 37 12.77 3.81 -1.55
CA PRO A 37 14.00 3.59 -0.77
C PRO A 37 15.14 4.55 -1.14
N LYS A 38 15.27 4.95 -2.40
CA LYS A 38 16.24 5.97 -2.85
C LYS A 38 15.79 7.40 -2.62
N ARG A 39 14.55 7.63 -2.21
CA ARG A 39 13.94 8.95 -2.01
C ARG A 39 13.76 9.78 -3.30
N ASP A 40 13.78 9.14 -4.45
CA ASP A 40 13.59 9.80 -5.75
C ASP A 40 12.10 9.94 -6.10
N TYR A 41 11.27 9.03 -5.57
CA TYR A 41 9.84 8.97 -5.87
C TYR A 41 8.98 8.92 -4.62
N LEU A 42 7.79 9.50 -4.74
CA LEU A 42 6.72 9.42 -3.77
C LEU A 42 5.54 8.70 -4.42
N ALA A 43 4.98 7.71 -3.73
CA ALA A 43 3.75 7.07 -4.16
C ALA A 43 2.65 7.33 -3.13
N ALA A 44 1.42 7.51 -3.62
CA ALA A 44 0.25 7.75 -2.78
C ALA A 44 -0.99 7.06 -3.36
N THR A 45 -1.84 6.51 -2.49
CA THR A 45 -3.17 6.06 -2.88
C THR A 45 -4.16 7.22 -2.78
N PHE A 46 -4.97 7.35 -3.80
CA PHE A 46 -6.17 8.18 -3.80
C PHE A 46 -7.37 7.26 -3.71
N PHE A 47 -8.20 7.44 -2.71
CA PHE A 47 -9.44 6.70 -2.53
C PHE A 47 -10.64 7.65 -2.61
N ASN A 48 -11.59 7.34 -3.50
CA ASN A 48 -12.88 8.02 -3.54
C ASN A 48 -13.94 7.09 -2.94
N PRO A 49 -14.48 7.40 -1.75
CA PRO A 49 -15.50 6.56 -1.11
C PRO A 49 -16.84 6.55 -1.86
N ASP A 50 -17.15 7.61 -2.59
CA ASP A 50 -18.40 7.74 -3.34
C ASP A 50 -18.32 7.01 -4.67
N ASP A 51 -17.16 7.07 -5.31
CA ASP A 51 -16.88 6.32 -6.54
C ASP A 51 -15.51 5.64 -6.50
N VAL A 52 -15.48 4.39 -6.03
CA VAL A 52 -14.24 3.60 -5.96
C VAL A 52 -13.58 3.37 -7.33
N THR A 53 -14.30 3.57 -8.44
CA THR A 53 -13.72 3.45 -9.79
C THR A 53 -12.71 4.57 -10.07
N GLU A 54 -12.78 5.67 -9.34
CA GLU A 54 -11.82 6.77 -9.38
C GLU A 54 -10.59 6.55 -8.50
N SER A 55 -10.63 5.54 -7.61
CA SER A 55 -9.50 5.23 -6.73
C SER A 55 -8.28 4.77 -7.51
N LYS A 56 -7.12 5.32 -7.20
CA LYS A 56 -5.88 5.13 -7.96
C LYS A 56 -4.64 5.18 -7.07
N LEU A 57 -3.56 4.59 -7.55
CA LEU A 57 -2.21 4.80 -7.03
C LEU A 57 -1.50 5.76 -7.97
N VAL A 58 -0.93 6.82 -7.41
CA VAL A 58 -0.19 7.86 -8.13
C VAL A 58 1.27 7.79 -7.70
N VAL A 59 2.19 7.92 -8.64
CA VAL A 59 3.63 8.02 -8.37
C VAL A 59 4.11 9.36 -8.91
N LEU A 60 4.88 10.09 -8.08
CA LEU A 60 5.47 11.38 -8.42
C LEU A 60 6.99 11.28 -8.32
N ASP A 61 7.68 11.97 -9.20
CA ASP A 61 9.08 12.34 -9.07
C ASP A 61 9.19 13.45 -8.02
N ILE A 62 10.06 13.27 -7.00
CA ILE A 62 10.16 14.24 -5.89
C ILE A 62 10.88 15.52 -6.32
N GLU A 63 11.87 15.42 -7.21
CA GLU A 63 12.67 16.57 -7.63
C GLU A 63 11.84 17.57 -8.45
N ASN A 64 11.04 17.06 -9.39
CA ASN A 64 10.26 17.88 -10.30
C ASN A 64 8.79 18.04 -9.88
N MET A 65 8.33 17.26 -8.89
CA MET A 65 6.92 17.15 -8.49
C MET A 65 5.98 16.75 -9.63
N GLU A 66 6.50 15.98 -10.59
CA GLU A 66 5.75 15.52 -11.75
C GLU A 66 5.21 14.10 -11.54
N VAL A 67 3.98 13.87 -12.03
CA VAL A 67 3.36 12.54 -12.01
C VAL A 67 4.03 11.65 -13.04
N THR A 68 4.69 10.59 -12.59
CA THR A 68 5.37 9.61 -13.45
C THR A 68 4.49 8.41 -13.80
N ALA A 69 3.57 8.06 -12.91
CA ALA A 69 2.65 6.96 -13.16
C ALA A 69 1.32 7.13 -12.42
N VAL A 70 0.25 6.62 -13.03
CA VAL A 70 -1.06 6.45 -12.42
C VAL A 70 -1.53 5.01 -12.68
N ALA A 71 -1.90 4.31 -11.60
CA ALA A 71 -2.47 2.97 -11.71
C ALA A 71 -3.83 2.90 -11.05
N HIS A 72 -4.79 2.31 -11.75
CA HIS A 72 -6.11 1.99 -11.22
C HIS A 72 -6.47 0.55 -11.57
N VAL A 73 -7.43 0.00 -10.85
CA VAL A 73 -8.00 -1.33 -11.08
C VAL A 73 -9.42 -1.15 -11.58
N ARG A 74 -9.80 -1.93 -12.59
CA ARG A 74 -11.14 -1.83 -13.18
C ARG A 74 -12.22 -2.41 -12.27
N GLY A 75 -13.41 -1.84 -12.35
CA GLY A 75 -14.59 -2.28 -11.63
C GLY A 75 -14.60 -1.77 -10.19
N ARG A 76 -15.11 -2.57 -9.26
CA ARG A 76 -15.25 -2.21 -7.85
C ARG A 76 -14.00 -2.51 -7.01
N ASP A 77 -12.89 -2.83 -7.66
CA ASP A 77 -11.62 -3.14 -7.01
C ASP A 77 -10.69 -1.93 -7.08
N PHE A 78 -9.90 -1.76 -6.03
CA PHE A 78 -8.93 -0.68 -5.94
C PHE A 78 -7.68 -1.14 -5.17
N ILE A 79 -6.61 -0.35 -5.28
CA ILE A 79 -5.39 -0.58 -4.51
C ILE A 79 -5.62 0.01 -3.12
N SER A 80 -5.78 -0.86 -2.12
CA SER A 80 -6.09 -0.47 -0.75
C SER A 80 -4.87 -0.23 0.12
N ASP A 81 -3.75 -0.76 -0.30
CA ASP A 81 -2.45 -0.63 0.37
C ASP A 81 -1.36 -0.94 -0.65
N PHE A 82 -0.19 -0.37 -0.46
CA PHE A 82 0.97 -0.64 -1.30
C PHE A 82 2.27 -0.50 -0.51
N PHE A 83 3.37 -0.98 -1.08
CA PHE A 83 4.70 -0.77 -0.54
C PHE A 83 5.75 -0.81 -1.67
N TRP A 84 6.88 -0.16 -1.41
CA TRP A 84 8.05 -0.27 -2.25
C TRP A 84 8.75 -1.59 -1.94
N ALA A 85 8.71 -2.53 -2.89
CA ALA A 85 9.37 -3.82 -2.73
C ALA A 85 10.88 -3.74 -2.95
N ASN A 86 11.31 -2.76 -3.74
CA ASN A 86 12.70 -2.36 -3.93
C ASN A 86 12.75 -0.91 -4.45
N GLU A 87 13.90 -0.46 -4.94
CA GLU A 87 14.14 0.91 -5.41
C GLU A 87 13.27 1.33 -6.61
N GLU A 88 12.83 0.37 -7.43
CA GLU A 88 12.09 0.65 -8.67
C GLU A 88 10.67 0.11 -8.69
N ARG A 89 10.32 -0.81 -7.76
CA ARG A 89 9.11 -1.60 -7.91
C ARG A 89 8.16 -1.47 -6.74
N ILE A 90 6.91 -1.18 -7.07
CA ILE A 90 5.79 -1.06 -6.14
C ILE A 90 4.92 -2.31 -6.24
N VAL A 91 4.47 -2.82 -5.09
CA VAL A 91 3.48 -3.89 -4.99
C VAL A 91 2.25 -3.35 -4.29
N GLY A 92 1.10 -3.44 -4.95
CA GLY A 92 -0.20 -3.05 -4.42
C GLY A 92 -1.06 -4.25 -4.03
N GLN A 93 -1.75 -4.15 -2.91
CA GLN A 93 -2.76 -5.08 -2.44
C GLN A 93 -4.14 -4.60 -2.86
N ILE A 94 -5.00 -5.52 -3.26
CA ILE A 94 -6.31 -5.20 -3.81
C ILE A 94 -7.40 -5.45 -2.78
N ALA A 95 -8.30 -4.46 -2.68
CA ALA A 95 -9.56 -4.60 -1.98
C ALA A 95 -10.75 -4.38 -2.93
N ARG A 96 -11.92 -4.82 -2.50
CA ARG A 96 -13.19 -4.70 -3.21
C ARG A 96 -14.25 -4.07 -2.30
N LYS A 97 -14.93 -3.03 -2.79
CA LYS A 97 -16.13 -2.50 -2.16
C LYS A 97 -17.35 -3.31 -2.61
N VAL A 98 -18.06 -3.87 -1.66
CA VAL A 98 -19.36 -4.53 -1.89
C VAL A 98 -20.43 -3.57 -1.43
N GLY A 99 -21.40 -3.30 -2.31
CA GLY A 99 -22.30 -2.16 -2.22
C GLY A 99 -23.13 -1.99 -0.92
N TRP A 100 -23.21 -3.02 -0.07
CA TRP A 100 -23.92 -2.99 1.21
C TRP A 100 -23.01 -3.09 2.44
N GLN A 101 -21.67 -3.23 2.22
CA GLN A 101 -20.68 -3.28 3.28
C GLN A 101 -19.94 -1.95 3.36
N ASP A 102 -19.88 -1.37 4.56
CA ASP A 102 -19.17 -0.10 4.80
C ASP A 102 -17.66 -0.27 4.63
N GLN A 103 -17.12 -1.45 4.98
CA GLN A 103 -15.69 -1.73 4.85
C GLN A 103 -15.38 -2.61 3.64
N PRO A 104 -14.42 -2.19 2.79
CA PRO A 104 -13.91 -3.02 1.72
C PRO A 104 -13.22 -4.28 2.25
N PHE A 105 -13.34 -5.39 1.53
CA PHE A 105 -12.61 -6.61 1.87
C PHE A 105 -11.39 -6.82 0.97
N ARG A 106 -10.30 -7.33 1.53
CA ARG A 106 -9.10 -7.67 0.77
C ARG A 106 -9.34 -8.93 -0.06
N THR A 107 -9.05 -8.86 -1.36
CA THR A 107 -9.26 -9.99 -2.30
C THR A 107 -8.13 -11.02 -2.25
N GLY A 108 -6.99 -10.66 -1.66
CA GLY A 108 -5.77 -11.46 -1.69
C GLY A 108 -4.97 -11.32 -2.98
N ASP A 109 -5.49 -10.58 -3.97
CA ASP A 109 -4.76 -10.31 -5.20
C ASP A 109 -3.66 -9.26 -4.96
N MET A 110 -2.52 -9.44 -5.65
CA MET A 110 -1.44 -8.45 -5.65
C MET A 110 -1.03 -8.09 -7.07
N VAL A 111 -0.84 -6.81 -7.30
CA VAL A 111 -0.34 -6.23 -8.56
C VAL A 111 1.02 -5.59 -8.30
N ALA A 112 1.94 -5.71 -9.25
CA ALA A 112 3.22 -5.02 -9.20
C ALA A 112 3.45 -4.18 -10.44
N MET A 113 4.09 -3.01 -10.27
CA MET A 113 4.50 -2.12 -11.35
C MET A 113 5.79 -1.39 -10.99
N ASN A 114 6.48 -0.84 -11.97
CA ASN A 114 7.60 0.05 -11.73
C ASN A 114 7.10 1.47 -11.44
N TRP A 115 7.99 2.32 -10.90
CA TRP A 115 7.71 3.73 -10.61
C TRP A 115 7.21 4.53 -11.84
N ASP A 116 7.61 4.12 -13.06
CA ASP A 116 7.18 4.71 -14.33
C ASP A 116 5.88 4.09 -14.89
N GLY A 117 5.19 3.26 -14.10
CA GLY A 117 3.96 2.56 -14.50
C GLY A 117 4.16 1.38 -15.45
N LYS A 118 5.40 1.14 -15.90
CA LYS A 118 5.71 0.01 -16.78
C LYS A 118 5.75 -1.31 -16.02
N ARG A 119 5.80 -2.42 -16.76
CA ARG A 119 5.84 -3.80 -16.25
C ARG A 119 4.72 -4.10 -15.24
N LYS A 120 3.57 -3.44 -15.38
CA LYS A 120 2.39 -3.73 -14.56
C LYS A 120 1.87 -5.13 -14.81
N ARG A 121 1.74 -5.93 -13.76
CA ARG A 121 1.20 -7.29 -13.84
C ARG A 121 0.67 -7.79 -12.51
N TRP A 122 -0.27 -8.71 -12.59
CA TRP A 122 -0.73 -9.50 -11.46
C TRP A 122 0.37 -10.50 -11.06
N ILE A 123 0.84 -10.44 -9.83
CA ILE A 123 1.92 -11.30 -9.33
C ILE A 123 1.41 -12.40 -8.41
N PHE A 124 0.25 -12.20 -7.77
CA PHE A 124 -0.36 -13.17 -6.87
C PHE A 124 -1.89 -13.07 -6.90
N GLY A 125 -2.58 -14.14 -6.48
CA GLY A 125 -4.02 -14.21 -6.33
C GLY A 125 -4.77 -14.71 -7.56
N GLN A 126 -6.08 -14.58 -7.54
CA GLN A 126 -7.00 -15.14 -8.51
C GLN A 126 -6.87 -14.51 -9.92
N ARG A 127 -6.48 -13.24 -9.96
CA ARG A 127 -6.32 -12.49 -11.23
C ARG A 127 -5.02 -12.78 -11.97
N LYS A 128 -4.07 -13.39 -11.32
CA LYS A 128 -2.87 -13.88 -11.98
C LYS A 128 -3.26 -15.08 -12.86
N GLN A 129 -2.75 -15.13 -14.09
CA GLN A 129 -2.95 -16.28 -14.97
C GLN A 129 -2.43 -17.57 -14.31
N GLY A 130 -3.29 -18.54 -14.11
CA GLY A 130 -2.99 -19.75 -13.35
C GLY A 130 -2.83 -19.52 -11.85
N GLY A 131 -3.33 -18.38 -11.36
CA GLY A 131 -3.25 -18.02 -9.95
C GLY A 131 -4.18 -18.86 -9.08
N ARG A 132 -3.83 -18.92 -7.80
CA ARG A 132 -4.64 -19.59 -6.78
C ARG A 132 -5.84 -18.74 -6.39
N SER A 133 -6.96 -19.39 -6.13
CA SER A 133 -8.02 -18.75 -5.37
C SER A 133 -7.56 -18.62 -3.91
N VAL A 134 -7.26 -17.41 -3.47
CA VAL A 134 -6.90 -17.09 -2.09
C VAL A 134 -7.90 -16.10 -1.52
N ASN A 135 -8.26 -16.24 -0.26
CA ASN A 135 -9.19 -15.34 0.41
C ASN A 135 -8.46 -14.30 1.27
N GLY A 136 -7.14 -14.36 1.31
CA GLY A 136 -6.32 -13.39 2.00
C GLY A 136 -4.85 -13.65 1.74
N ALA A 137 -4.12 -12.58 1.54
CA ALA A 137 -2.68 -12.60 1.55
C ALA A 137 -2.19 -11.35 2.26
N SER A 138 -1.17 -11.50 3.09
CA SER A 138 -0.49 -10.41 3.79
C SER A 138 1.00 -10.50 3.57
N ILE A 139 1.67 -9.35 3.66
CA ILE A 139 3.10 -9.29 3.51
C ILE A 139 3.73 -9.55 4.86
N LEU A 140 4.68 -10.48 4.89
CA LEU A 140 5.48 -10.79 6.07
C LEU A 140 6.80 -10.02 6.06
N SER A 141 7.44 -9.90 4.89
CA SER A 141 8.71 -9.20 4.72
C SER A 141 8.95 -8.80 3.27
N THR A 142 9.55 -7.64 3.08
CA THR A 142 10.01 -7.16 1.77
C THR A 142 11.37 -7.76 1.36
N LEU A 143 12.03 -8.47 2.27
CA LEU A 143 13.33 -9.12 2.06
C LEU A 143 14.38 -8.17 1.44
N PRO A 144 14.91 -7.20 2.19
CA PRO A 144 15.83 -6.18 1.65
C PRO A 144 17.06 -6.78 0.93
N ASP A 145 17.53 -7.93 1.39
CA ASP A 145 18.69 -8.63 0.82
C ASP A 145 18.34 -9.43 -0.47
N GLU A 146 17.06 -9.61 -0.77
CA GLU A 146 16.56 -10.29 -1.97
C GLU A 146 15.64 -9.38 -2.81
N PRO A 147 16.16 -8.37 -3.50
CA PRO A 147 15.36 -7.29 -4.11
C PRO A 147 14.37 -7.73 -5.19
N LYS A 148 14.37 -9.00 -5.58
CA LYS A 148 13.43 -9.58 -6.54
C LYS A 148 12.29 -10.35 -5.90
N LYS A 149 12.28 -10.48 -4.57
CA LYS A 149 11.32 -11.33 -3.87
C LYS A 149 10.74 -10.63 -2.65
N ILE A 150 9.58 -11.11 -2.25
CA ILE A 150 8.92 -10.77 -0.98
C ILE A 150 8.45 -12.06 -0.32
N LEU A 151 8.31 -12.04 0.99
CA LEU A 151 7.68 -13.13 1.74
C LEU A 151 6.25 -12.73 2.09
N ILE A 152 5.30 -13.59 1.74
CA ILE A 152 3.89 -13.39 2.02
C ILE A 152 3.32 -14.55 2.83
N ALA A 153 2.31 -14.27 3.66
CA ALA A 153 1.42 -15.27 4.21
C ALA A 153 0.17 -15.35 3.33
N ALA A 154 -0.26 -16.52 2.95
CA ALA A 154 -1.45 -16.73 2.14
C ALA A 154 -2.33 -17.83 2.71
N ASN A 155 -3.64 -17.57 2.74
CA ASN A 155 -4.67 -18.50 3.17
C ASN A 155 -5.48 -18.96 1.97
N ASN A 156 -5.63 -20.27 1.80
CA ASN A 156 -6.45 -20.86 0.75
C ASN A 156 -7.70 -21.49 1.37
N PHE A 157 -8.84 -20.83 1.24
CA PHE A 157 -10.11 -21.31 1.78
C PHE A 157 -10.86 -22.32 0.89
N ALA A 158 -10.35 -22.60 -0.29
CA ALA A 158 -10.97 -23.57 -1.20
C ALA A 158 -10.85 -25.04 -0.72
N GLN A 159 -10.13 -25.28 0.36
CA GLN A 159 -10.02 -26.61 0.94
C GLN A 159 -11.17 -26.88 1.92
N ARG A 160 -11.97 -27.90 1.67
CA ARG A 160 -13.10 -28.36 2.50
C ARG A 160 -12.74 -28.61 3.99
N ASP A 161 -11.48 -28.89 4.27
CA ASP A 161 -10.97 -29.25 5.60
C ASP A 161 -10.36 -28.10 6.40
N GLY A 162 -10.63 -26.86 6.02
CA GLY A 162 -10.08 -25.68 6.68
C GLY A 162 -8.80 -25.17 6.01
N SER A 163 -8.47 -23.94 6.33
CA SER A 163 -7.37 -23.22 5.70
C SER A 163 -6.11 -23.29 6.54
N TYR A 164 -4.99 -23.62 5.91
CA TYR A 164 -3.67 -23.47 6.51
C TYR A 164 -2.98 -22.24 5.92
N THR A 165 -2.41 -21.43 6.76
CA THR A 165 -1.56 -20.33 6.32
C THR A 165 -0.25 -20.90 5.75
N GLU A 166 0.09 -20.50 4.55
CA GLU A 166 1.35 -20.83 3.90
C GLU A 166 2.23 -19.60 3.82
N ALA A 167 3.50 -19.71 4.20
CA ALA A 167 4.51 -18.71 3.90
C ALA A 167 5.08 -19.00 2.50
N ILE A 168 4.99 -18.02 1.63
CA ILE A 168 5.33 -18.13 0.21
C ILE A 168 6.36 -17.05 -0.13
N LEU A 169 7.46 -17.47 -0.74
CA LEU A 169 8.41 -16.58 -1.39
C LEU A 169 7.89 -16.26 -2.78
N LEU A 170 7.61 -14.99 -3.03
CA LEU A 170 6.98 -14.50 -4.26
C LEU A 170 7.95 -13.61 -5.04
N ASP A 171 8.22 -13.97 -6.31
CA ASP A 171 8.98 -13.12 -7.22
C ASP A 171 8.10 -11.95 -7.70
N ILE A 172 8.53 -10.73 -7.43
CA ILE A 172 7.76 -9.51 -7.72
C ILE A 172 7.77 -9.12 -9.21
N TYR A 173 8.61 -9.73 -10.03
CA TYR A 173 8.71 -9.45 -11.47
C TYR A 173 7.89 -10.42 -12.33
N ASN A 174 7.90 -11.70 -11.99
CA ASN A 174 7.23 -12.73 -12.78
C ASN A 174 6.09 -13.45 -12.04
N GLY A 175 5.95 -13.22 -10.73
CA GLY A 175 4.94 -13.83 -9.89
C GLY A 175 5.21 -15.31 -9.60
N ARG A 176 6.44 -15.81 -9.79
CA ARG A 176 6.77 -17.19 -9.43
C ARG A 176 6.70 -17.38 -7.92
N GLU A 177 6.03 -18.43 -7.50
CA GLU A 177 5.78 -18.77 -6.10
C GLU A 177 6.68 -19.94 -5.67
N ARG A 178 7.25 -19.85 -4.47
CA ARG A 178 7.92 -20.94 -3.79
C ARG A 178 7.43 -21.01 -2.36
N ARG A 179 6.70 -22.06 -2.00
CA ARG A 179 6.29 -22.29 -0.61
C ARG A 179 7.52 -22.53 0.25
N VAL A 180 7.61 -21.78 1.35
CA VAL A 180 8.67 -21.91 2.35
C VAL A 180 8.24 -22.85 3.47
N THR A 181 7.07 -22.61 4.03
CA THR A 181 6.50 -23.42 5.11
C THR A 181 4.97 -23.35 5.11
N ARG A 182 4.36 -24.16 5.93
CA ARG A 182 2.92 -24.20 6.18
C ARG A 182 2.67 -24.22 7.68
N ALA A 183 1.67 -23.49 8.15
CA ALA A 183 1.29 -23.52 9.55
C ALA A 183 0.91 -24.97 9.98
N PRO A 184 1.35 -25.41 11.17
CA PRO A 184 1.09 -26.76 11.64
C PRO A 184 -0.38 -26.98 12.01
N VAL A 185 -1.10 -25.91 12.34
CA VAL A 185 -2.52 -25.92 12.70
C VAL A 185 -3.35 -25.11 11.73
N ARG A 186 -4.63 -25.45 11.61
CA ARG A 186 -5.59 -24.74 10.77
C ARG A 186 -5.92 -23.39 11.40
N ASN A 187 -6.18 -22.40 10.55
CA ASN A 187 -6.55 -21.04 10.97
C ASN A 187 -5.53 -20.37 11.91
N ALA A 188 -4.27 -20.78 11.89
CA ALA A 188 -3.21 -20.03 12.56
C ALA A 188 -3.04 -18.67 11.89
N GLN A 189 -3.09 -17.60 12.72
CA GLN A 189 -2.80 -16.22 12.33
C GLN A 189 -1.36 -15.87 12.65
#